data_03a03584e2a6de9c91c302fdb06cdada
#
_entry.id   03a03584e2a6de9c91c302fdb06cdada
#
_cell.length_a   1.000
_cell.length_b   1.000
_cell.length_c   1.000
_cell.angle_alpha   90.00
_cell.angle_beta   90.00
_cell.angle_gamma   90.00
#
_symmetry.space_group_name_H-M   'P 1'
#
loop_
_entity.id
_entity.type
_entity.pdbx_description
1 polymer ?
#
loop_
_entity_poly.entity_id
_entity_poly.type
_entity_poly.pdbx_seq_one_letter_code
_entity_poly.pdbx_strand_id
1 'polypeptide(L)'
;MKRTIAVLGGDMRQVCLARLLLEDGLDVVSWGLEQGDGPNPAPLNQALEAGLVLLPLPVCRAGNLNLPLTDTELGAEQLWPRLRYDQLLLGGMTEELSGRLMTDFGLTLLDYYDREETQIANAVPTAEGALQLAMEATDRTIHASRCLIIGYGRIGKLLARMLPALGARTAVSARRYSDLAWIEATGCRGLRTAALAGELGEFDLIFNTVPSLVLDASRLRETKADCVIL
;
A
#
# COMPACT_ATOMS: atom_id res chain seq x y z
N MET A 1 20.13 1.87 29.08
CA MET A 1 18.66 1.75 29.20
C MET A 1 18.11 1.22 27.88
N LYS A 2 17.35 0.10 27.89
CA LYS A 2 16.59 -0.30 26.71
C LYS A 2 15.57 0.81 26.41
N ARG A 3 15.57 1.35 25.21
CA ARG A 3 14.56 2.34 24.81
C ARG A 3 13.28 1.58 24.46
N THR A 4 12.18 1.90 25.15
CA THR A 4 10.86 1.38 24.81
C THR A 4 10.46 1.86 23.42
N ILE A 5 9.85 0.99 22.63
CA ILE A 5 9.31 1.25 21.30
C ILE A 5 7.78 1.29 21.43
N ALA A 6 7.17 2.36 20.96
CA ALA A 6 5.71 2.43 20.84
C ALA A 6 5.29 2.19 19.39
N VAL A 7 4.34 1.29 19.16
CA VAL A 7 3.67 1.10 17.88
C VAL A 7 2.27 1.72 17.99
N LEU A 8 2.06 2.84 17.28
CA LEU A 8 0.83 3.62 17.36
C LEU A 8 -0.01 3.41 16.10
N GLY A 9 -1.17 2.79 16.25
CA GLY A 9 -2.14 2.61 15.16
C GLY A 9 -1.64 1.77 13.98
N GLY A 10 -2.37 1.87 12.88
CA GLY A 10 -2.13 1.10 11.68
C GLY A 10 -2.95 -0.18 11.60
N ASP A 11 -2.67 -0.99 10.60
CA ASP A 11 -3.38 -2.23 10.33
C ASP A 11 -2.61 -3.48 10.80
N MET A 12 -2.97 -4.66 10.30
CA MET A 12 -2.31 -5.92 10.67
C MET A 12 -0.80 -5.94 10.41
N ARG A 13 -0.27 -5.05 9.57
CA ARG A 13 1.19 -4.92 9.36
C ARG A 13 1.88 -4.40 10.61
N GLN A 14 1.28 -3.41 11.29
CA GLN A 14 1.80 -2.87 12.55
C GLN A 14 1.64 -3.86 13.70
N VAL A 15 0.58 -4.64 13.72
CA VAL A 15 0.42 -5.76 14.68
C VAL A 15 1.55 -6.79 14.50
N CYS A 16 1.79 -7.20 13.26
CA CYS A 16 2.89 -8.12 12.93
C CYS A 16 4.25 -7.53 13.32
N LEU A 17 4.50 -6.26 12.97
CA LEU A 17 5.74 -5.56 13.34
C LEU A 17 5.95 -5.54 14.86
N ALA A 18 4.93 -5.20 15.64
CA ALA A 18 5.01 -5.16 17.09
C ALA A 18 5.36 -6.54 17.69
N ARG A 19 4.78 -7.61 17.13
CA ARG A 19 5.09 -9.00 17.55
C ARG A 19 6.53 -9.38 17.21
N LEU A 20 6.98 -9.10 15.98
CA LEU A 20 8.37 -9.38 15.57
C LEU A 20 9.39 -8.65 16.44
N LEU A 21 9.15 -7.37 16.75
CA LEU A 21 10.03 -6.61 17.63
C LEU A 21 10.11 -7.20 19.04
N LEU A 22 9.00 -7.74 19.56
CA LEU A 22 8.98 -8.46 20.86
C LEU A 22 9.74 -9.79 20.78
N GLU A 23 9.58 -10.56 19.69
CA GLU A 23 10.32 -11.79 19.44
C GLU A 23 11.83 -11.53 19.38
N ASP A 24 12.24 -10.38 18.84
CA ASP A 24 13.63 -9.91 18.85
C ASP A 24 14.12 -9.44 20.24
N GLY A 25 13.27 -9.53 21.27
CA GLY A 25 13.59 -9.17 22.65
C GLY A 25 13.63 -7.67 22.94
N LEU A 26 12.98 -6.87 22.09
CA LEU A 26 12.83 -5.43 22.32
C LEU A 26 11.66 -5.15 23.29
N ASP A 27 11.73 -4.01 23.97
CA ASP A 27 10.66 -3.52 24.84
C ASP A 27 9.63 -2.75 24.02
N VAL A 28 8.45 -3.32 23.80
CA VAL A 28 7.42 -2.80 22.90
C VAL A 28 6.10 -2.61 23.63
N VAL A 29 5.46 -1.47 23.39
CA VAL A 29 4.07 -1.19 23.77
C VAL A 29 3.26 -0.85 22.51
N SER A 30 1.96 -1.12 22.50
CA SER A 30 1.08 -0.77 21.39
C SER A 30 -0.10 0.07 21.86
N TRP A 31 -0.62 0.89 20.94
CA TRP A 31 -1.84 1.66 21.12
C TRP A 31 -2.61 1.80 19.79
N GLY A 32 -3.93 1.67 19.84
CA GLY A 32 -4.77 1.76 18.64
C GLY A 32 -4.69 0.52 17.74
N LEU A 33 -4.36 -0.65 18.31
CA LEU A 33 -4.27 -1.95 17.65
C LEU A 33 -5.15 -3.02 18.31
N GLU A 34 -6.14 -2.62 19.10
CA GLU A 34 -6.92 -3.51 19.98
C GLU A 34 -7.70 -4.56 19.17
N GLN A 35 -8.33 -4.18 18.06
CA GLN A 35 -9.11 -5.10 17.21
C GLN A 35 -8.23 -6.09 16.41
N GLY A 36 -6.91 -5.89 16.39
CA GLY A 36 -5.94 -6.80 15.79
C GLY A 36 -5.14 -7.62 16.79
N ASP A 37 -5.53 -7.65 18.07
CA ASP A 37 -4.76 -8.26 19.15
C ASP A 37 -3.31 -7.74 19.20
N GLY A 38 -3.14 -6.44 19.15
CA GLY A 38 -1.84 -5.76 19.29
C GLY A 38 -1.19 -6.14 20.63
N PRO A 39 0.10 -6.52 20.64
CA PRO A 39 0.76 -6.97 21.85
C PRO A 39 1.01 -5.80 22.81
N ASN A 40 1.01 -6.09 24.12
CA ASN A 40 1.31 -5.14 25.20
C ASN A 40 0.55 -3.80 25.06
N PRO A 41 -0.80 -3.80 25.04
CA PRO A 41 -1.57 -2.59 24.91
C PRO A 41 -1.32 -1.65 26.09
N ALA A 42 -1.12 -0.37 25.78
CA ALA A 42 -0.85 0.66 26.78
C ALA A 42 -1.73 1.91 26.53
N PRO A 43 -2.07 2.69 27.56
CA PRO A 43 -2.69 4.00 27.37
C PRO A 43 -1.83 4.90 26.48
N LEU A 44 -2.45 5.76 25.66
CA LEU A 44 -1.74 6.64 24.75
C LEU A 44 -0.64 7.48 25.44
N ASN A 45 -0.95 8.05 26.62
CA ASN A 45 0.04 8.83 27.37
C ASN A 45 1.31 8.02 27.68
N GLN A 46 1.16 6.76 28.08
CA GLN A 46 2.29 5.88 28.36
C GLN A 46 3.04 5.52 27.06
N ALA A 47 2.33 5.24 25.98
CA ALA A 47 2.96 4.94 24.70
C ALA A 47 3.76 6.14 24.15
N LEU A 48 3.30 7.36 24.37
CA LEU A 48 4.01 8.59 23.98
C LEU A 48 5.28 8.88 24.81
N GLU A 49 5.54 8.14 25.89
CA GLU A 49 6.79 8.23 26.66
C GLU A 49 7.94 7.44 26.01
N ALA A 50 7.65 6.59 25.04
CA ALA A 50 8.64 5.76 24.37
C ALA A 50 9.69 6.62 23.63
N GLY A 51 10.94 6.16 23.64
CA GLY A 51 12.03 6.86 22.94
C GLY A 51 12.02 6.68 21.42
N LEU A 52 11.30 5.67 20.93
CA LEU A 52 11.05 5.42 19.51
C LEU A 52 9.54 5.21 19.30
N VAL A 53 8.98 5.93 18.34
CA VAL A 53 7.55 5.86 18.01
C VAL A 53 7.40 5.43 16.55
N LEU A 54 6.75 4.28 16.35
CA LEU A 54 6.41 3.75 15.04
C LEU A 54 4.97 4.14 14.70
N LEU A 55 4.81 4.95 13.67
CA LEU A 55 3.55 5.44 13.14
C LEU A 55 3.05 4.57 11.98
N PRO A 56 1.77 4.65 11.59
CA PRO A 56 1.18 3.83 10.54
C PRO A 56 1.75 4.05 9.13
N LEU A 57 1.27 3.23 8.19
CA LEU A 57 1.45 3.37 6.75
C LEU A 57 0.07 3.36 6.04
N PRO A 58 -0.43 4.48 5.49
CA PRO A 58 0.10 5.84 5.69
C PRO A 58 -0.07 6.31 7.13
N VAL A 59 0.71 7.33 7.53
CA VAL A 59 0.64 7.90 8.88
C VAL A 59 -0.74 8.46 9.17
N CYS A 60 -1.29 9.24 8.25
CA CYS A 60 -2.60 9.90 8.40
C CYS A 60 -3.55 9.57 7.27
N ARG A 61 -4.85 9.60 7.56
CA ARG A 61 -5.95 9.59 6.59
C ARG A 61 -6.95 10.68 6.95
N ALA A 62 -7.31 11.52 6.00
CA ALA A 62 -8.29 12.61 6.18
C ALA A 62 -8.05 13.45 7.44
N GLY A 63 -6.79 13.77 7.77
CA GLY A 63 -6.42 14.61 8.91
C GLY A 63 -6.32 13.88 10.27
N ASN A 64 -6.69 12.62 10.34
CA ASN A 64 -6.58 11.78 11.53
C ASN A 64 -5.40 10.80 11.42
N LEU A 65 -4.85 10.36 12.54
CA LEU A 65 -3.95 9.22 12.58
C LEU A 65 -4.68 7.99 12.00
N ASN A 66 -3.98 7.19 11.23
CA ASN A 66 -4.57 6.01 10.59
C ASN A 66 -4.77 4.87 11.61
N LEU A 67 -6.01 4.70 12.10
CA LEU A 67 -6.39 3.82 13.22
C LEU A 67 -7.48 2.82 12.85
N PRO A 68 -7.31 1.96 11.83
CA PRO A 68 -8.36 1.04 11.37
C PRO A 68 -8.68 -0.12 12.33
N LEU A 69 -7.88 -0.33 13.39
CA LEU A 69 -8.02 -1.43 14.35
C LEU A 69 -8.46 -0.96 15.75
N THR A 70 -9.12 0.18 15.84
CA THR A 70 -9.74 0.69 17.06
C THR A 70 -10.94 1.57 16.71
N ASP A 71 -11.88 1.71 17.63
CA ASP A 71 -13.00 2.65 17.52
C ASP A 71 -12.62 4.08 17.93
N THR A 72 -11.37 4.29 18.38
CA THR A 72 -10.86 5.59 18.78
C THR A 72 -10.45 6.40 17.56
N GLU A 73 -10.84 7.66 17.51
CA GLU A 73 -10.32 8.64 16.57
C GLU A 73 -9.31 9.56 17.26
N LEU A 74 -8.22 9.87 16.57
CA LEU A 74 -7.20 10.83 17.04
C LEU A 74 -6.81 11.75 15.89
N GLY A 75 -7.17 13.03 16.03
CA GLY A 75 -6.72 14.06 15.11
C GLY A 75 -5.19 14.17 15.11
N ALA A 76 -4.59 14.23 13.95
CA ALA A 76 -3.15 14.35 13.81
C ALA A 76 -2.63 15.60 14.54
N GLU A 77 -3.34 16.73 14.43
CA GLU A 77 -2.99 17.98 15.11
C GLU A 77 -3.08 17.91 16.65
N GLN A 78 -3.79 16.93 17.19
CA GLN A 78 -3.84 16.68 18.63
C GLN A 78 -2.69 15.79 19.11
N LEU A 79 -2.10 15.01 18.20
CA LEU A 79 -0.99 14.12 18.50
C LEU A 79 0.36 14.85 18.51
N TRP A 80 0.63 15.67 17.48
CA TRP A 80 1.97 16.25 17.28
C TRP A 80 2.50 17.05 18.47
N PRO A 81 1.72 17.94 19.14
CA PRO A 81 2.19 18.69 20.30
C PRO A 81 2.52 17.83 21.53
N ARG A 82 2.12 16.56 21.53
CA ARG A 82 2.35 15.62 22.65
C ARG A 82 3.62 14.80 22.47
N LEU A 83 4.22 14.82 21.29
CA LEU A 83 5.49 14.17 21.00
C LEU A 83 6.65 15.07 21.41
N ARG A 84 7.79 14.46 21.75
CA ARG A 84 8.98 15.19 22.18
C ARG A 84 10.01 15.23 21.04
N TYR A 85 10.78 16.30 20.96
CA TYR A 85 11.80 16.51 19.95
C TYR A 85 12.97 15.52 20.03
N ASP A 86 13.17 14.87 21.21
CA ASP A 86 14.22 13.87 21.45
C ASP A 86 13.82 12.43 21.09
N GLN A 87 12.58 12.23 20.63
CA GLN A 87 12.09 10.94 20.19
C GLN A 87 12.48 10.68 18.73
N LEU A 88 12.71 9.42 18.40
CA LEU A 88 12.83 8.98 17.01
C LEU A 88 11.45 8.57 16.51
N LEU A 89 10.96 9.29 15.52
CA LEU A 89 9.67 8.99 14.89
C LEU A 89 9.91 8.30 13.54
N LEU A 90 9.21 7.21 13.30
CA LEU A 90 9.23 6.46 12.04
C LEU A 90 7.79 6.32 11.54
N GLY A 91 7.53 6.65 10.28
CA GLY A 91 6.22 6.51 9.66
C GLY A 91 6.34 6.05 8.23
N GLY A 92 5.24 5.81 7.55
CA GLY A 92 5.26 5.51 6.13
C GLY A 92 4.42 6.47 5.30
N MET A 93 4.90 6.84 4.10
CA MET A 93 4.30 7.84 3.21
C MET A 93 4.22 9.22 3.89
N THR A 94 5.39 9.74 4.27
CA THR A 94 5.52 10.94 5.11
C THR A 94 5.95 12.19 4.34
N GLU A 95 6.10 12.14 3.01
CA GLU A 95 6.73 13.18 2.16
C GLU A 95 6.28 14.62 2.50
N GLU A 96 4.97 14.86 2.61
CA GLU A 96 4.42 16.19 2.93
C GLU A 96 4.44 16.48 4.46
N LEU A 97 4.40 15.44 5.28
CA LEU A 97 4.25 15.55 6.73
C LEU A 97 5.57 15.84 7.42
N SER A 98 6.67 15.23 6.99
CA SER A 98 7.98 15.32 7.66
C SER A 98 8.53 16.75 7.71
N GLY A 99 8.45 17.49 6.59
CA GLY A 99 8.86 18.90 6.53
C GLY A 99 8.04 19.79 7.45
N ARG A 100 6.72 19.58 7.49
CA ARG A 100 5.81 20.32 8.36
C ARG A 100 6.07 20.03 9.84
N LEU A 101 6.22 18.76 10.22
CA LEU A 101 6.49 18.38 11.61
C LEU A 101 7.83 18.97 12.12
N MET A 102 8.84 19.01 11.27
CA MET A 102 10.11 19.67 11.61
C MET A 102 9.92 21.16 11.82
N THR A 103 9.21 21.85 10.93
CA THR A 103 9.03 23.31 10.97
C THR A 103 8.16 23.75 12.15
N ASP A 104 7.03 23.08 12.36
CA ASP A 104 5.98 23.53 13.31
C ASP A 104 6.22 23.01 14.73
N PHE A 105 6.85 21.84 14.87
CA PHE A 105 6.98 21.14 16.16
C PHE A 105 8.43 20.73 16.49
N GLY A 106 9.38 20.92 15.59
CA GLY A 106 10.78 20.47 15.78
C GLY A 106 10.93 18.94 15.81
N LEU A 107 9.97 18.19 15.26
CA LEU A 107 9.96 16.74 15.27
C LEU A 107 10.63 16.18 14.01
N THR A 108 11.52 15.20 14.21
CA THR A 108 12.15 14.46 13.10
C THR A 108 11.36 13.19 12.82
N LEU A 109 10.70 13.13 11.66
CA LEU A 109 9.99 11.96 11.17
C LEU A 109 10.74 11.35 9.99
N LEU A 110 11.16 10.10 10.12
CA LEU A 110 11.82 9.34 9.07
C LEU A 110 10.82 8.44 8.37
N ASP A 111 10.89 8.37 7.04
CA ASP A 111 10.03 7.50 6.24
C ASP A 111 10.66 6.12 6.04
N TYR A 112 10.10 5.08 6.68
CA TYR A 112 10.55 3.71 6.44
C TYR A 112 10.05 3.14 5.11
N TYR A 113 9.08 3.82 4.47
CA TYR A 113 8.51 3.41 3.18
C TYR A 113 9.29 3.95 1.99
N ASP A 114 10.22 4.89 2.19
CA ASP A 114 11.13 5.39 1.13
C ASP A 114 12.07 4.31 0.58
N ARG A 115 12.29 3.23 1.34
CA ARG A 115 13.14 2.13 0.92
C ARG A 115 12.47 1.31 -0.17
N GLU A 116 13.14 1.18 -1.33
CA GLU A 116 12.61 0.46 -2.50
C GLU A 116 12.27 -0.99 -2.17
N GLU A 117 13.09 -1.68 -1.36
CA GLU A 117 12.83 -3.05 -0.94
C GLU A 117 11.56 -3.17 -0.09
N THR A 118 11.24 -2.19 0.75
CA THR A 118 10.00 -2.14 1.53
C THR A 118 8.79 -1.96 0.62
N GLN A 119 8.91 -1.08 -0.38
CA GLN A 119 7.85 -0.84 -1.36
C GLN A 119 7.60 -2.07 -2.24
N ILE A 120 8.66 -2.77 -2.64
CA ILE A 120 8.55 -4.03 -3.40
C ILE A 120 7.88 -5.11 -2.54
N ALA A 121 8.33 -5.29 -1.29
CA ALA A 121 7.74 -6.26 -0.37
C ALA A 121 6.25 -5.97 -0.12
N ASN A 122 5.88 -4.69 0.07
CA ASN A 122 4.48 -4.28 0.25
C ASN A 122 3.63 -4.44 -1.03
N ALA A 123 4.24 -4.45 -2.21
CA ALA A 123 3.51 -4.67 -3.46
C ALA A 123 3.04 -6.13 -3.62
N VAL A 124 3.68 -7.09 -2.94
CA VAL A 124 3.28 -8.53 -3.00
C VAL A 124 1.87 -8.74 -2.46
N PRO A 125 1.54 -8.41 -1.20
CA PRO A 125 0.19 -8.58 -0.68
C PRO A 125 -0.83 -7.70 -1.42
N THR A 126 -0.41 -6.56 -1.97
CA THR A 126 -1.30 -5.72 -2.79
C THR A 126 -1.68 -6.41 -4.10
N ALA A 127 -0.73 -7.07 -4.77
CA ALA A 127 -1.01 -7.83 -5.98
C ALA A 127 -1.88 -9.06 -5.70
N GLU A 128 -1.62 -9.78 -4.59
CA GLU A 128 -2.44 -10.91 -4.15
C GLU A 128 -3.87 -10.48 -3.80
N GLY A 129 -4.03 -9.37 -3.08
CA GLY A 129 -5.35 -8.81 -2.76
C GLY A 129 -6.11 -8.35 -4.01
N ALA A 130 -5.43 -7.80 -5.03
CA ALA A 130 -6.04 -7.47 -6.30
C ALA A 130 -6.55 -8.73 -7.03
N LEU A 131 -5.82 -9.85 -6.97
CA LEU A 131 -6.27 -11.13 -7.52
C LEU A 131 -7.47 -11.70 -6.75
N GLN A 132 -7.45 -11.61 -5.42
CA GLN A 132 -8.58 -12.01 -4.58
C GLN A 132 -9.84 -11.25 -4.96
N LEU A 133 -9.76 -9.91 -5.01
CA LEU A 133 -10.89 -9.06 -5.40
C LEU A 133 -11.39 -9.37 -6.82
N ALA A 134 -10.47 -9.66 -7.75
CA ALA A 134 -10.84 -10.07 -9.11
C ALA A 134 -11.64 -11.38 -9.11
N MET A 135 -11.21 -12.38 -8.34
CA MET A 135 -11.89 -13.67 -8.22
C MET A 135 -13.26 -13.54 -7.54
N GLU A 136 -13.39 -12.63 -6.57
CA GLU A 136 -14.67 -12.38 -5.87
C GLU A 136 -15.66 -11.60 -6.74
N ALA A 137 -15.15 -10.69 -7.61
CA ALA A 137 -15.98 -9.79 -8.40
C ALA A 137 -16.42 -10.38 -9.75
N THR A 138 -15.91 -11.54 -10.16
CA THR A 138 -16.23 -12.16 -11.45
C THR A 138 -16.80 -13.58 -11.28
N ASP A 139 -17.80 -13.92 -12.10
CA ASP A 139 -18.33 -15.29 -12.20
C ASP A 139 -17.45 -16.21 -13.10
N ARG A 140 -16.32 -15.68 -13.59
CA ARG A 140 -15.40 -16.40 -14.47
C ARG A 140 -14.15 -16.83 -13.73
N THR A 141 -13.48 -17.86 -14.24
CA THR A 141 -12.13 -18.20 -13.79
C THR A 141 -11.11 -17.22 -14.36
N ILE A 142 -10.04 -16.96 -13.64
CA ILE A 142 -8.88 -16.21 -14.16
C ILE A 142 -8.22 -16.97 -15.34
N HIS A 143 -8.24 -18.31 -15.26
CA HIS A 143 -7.75 -19.16 -16.36
C HIS A 143 -8.53 -18.87 -17.67
N ALA A 144 -7.80 -18.68 -18.75
CA ALA A 144 -8.27 -18.30 -20.08
C ALA A 144 -8.93 -16.92 -20.22
N SER A 145 -9.13 -16.15 -19.12
CA SER A 145 -9.60 -14.77 -19.17
C SER A 145 -8.57 -13.86 -19.84
N ARG A 146 -9.07 -12.83 -20.52
CA ARG A 146 -8.23 -11.77 -21.10
C ARG A 146 -8.06 -10.66 -20.06
N CYS A 147 -6.85 -10.53 -19.55
CA CYS A 147 -6.50 -9.58 -18.48
C CYS A 147 -5.63 -8.45 -19.04
N LEU A 148 -5.98 -7.21 -18.71
CA LEU A 148 -5.14 -6.05 -18.96
C LEU A 148 -4.59 -5.52 -17.62
N ILE A 149 -3.28 -5.29 -17.59
CA ILE A 149 -2.63 -4.55 -16.52
C ILE A 149 -2.25 -3.18 -17.06
N ILE A 150 -2.76 -2.11 -16.44
CA ILE A 150 -2.39 -0.74 -16.77
C ILE A 150 -1.26 -0.32 -15.83
N GLY A 151 -0.06 -0.18 -16.40
CA GLY A 151 1.17 0.14 -15.67
C GLY A 151 2.10 -1.05 -15.46
N TYR A 152 3.41 -0.79 -15.52
CA TYR A 152 4.47 -1.79 -15.31
C TYR A 152 5.40 -1.36 -14.17
N GLY A 153 4.78 -0.87 -13.07
CA GLY A 153 5.44 -0.59 -11.81
C GLY A 153 5.60 -1.85 -10.95
N ARG A 154 5.82 -1.70 -9.65
CA ARG A 154 6.03 -2.81 -8.70
C ARG A 154 4.87 -3.80 -8.72
N ILE A 155 3.64 -3.32 -8.54
CA ILE A 155 2.41 -4.14 -8.57
C ILE A 155 2.19 -4.73 -9.96
N GLY A 156 2.29 -3.91 -11.03
CA GLY A 156 2.11 -4.36 -12.39
C GLY A 156 3.06 -5.48 -12.81
N LYS A 157 4.32 -5.43 -12.37
CA LYS A 157 5.32 -6.49 -12.60
C LYS A 157 4.96 -7.80 -11.90
N LEU A 158 4.42 -7.74 -10.68
CA LEU A 158 3.97 -8.91 -9.94
C LEU A 158 2.75 -9.54 -10.62
N LEU A 159 1.74 -8.75 -10.95
CA LEU A 159 0.55 -9.23 -11.66
C LEU A 159 0.91 -9.82 -13.04
N ALA A 160 1.87 -9.23 -13.77
CA ALA A 160 2.37 -9.74 -15.05
C ALA A 160 3.05 -11.12 -14.94
N ARG A 161 3.48 -11.53 -13.74
CA ARG A 161 3.97 -12.88 -13.44
C ARG A 161 2.86 -13.81 -12.94
N MET A 162 1.97 -13.31 -12.10
CA MET A 162 0.93 -14.10 -11.43
C MET A 162 -0.20 -14.50 -12.40
N LEU A 163 -0.69 -13.57 -13.20
CA LEU A 163 -1.83 -13.81 -14.10
C LEU A 163 -1.52 -14.87 -15.18
N PRO A 164 -0.37 -14.84 -15.91
CA PRO A 164 0.00 -15.92 -16.82
C PRO A 164 0.17 -17.27 -16.12
N ALA A 165 0.70 -17.30 -14.89
CA ALA A 165 0.84 -18.53 -14.10
C ALA A 165 -0.53 -19.13 -13.73
N LEU A 166 -1.58 -18.32 -13.62
CA LEU A 166 -2.97 -18.77 -13.47
C LEU A 166 -3.64 -19.13 -14.81
N GLY A 167 -2.91 -19.05 -15.92
CA GLY A 167 -3.41 -19.37 -17.26
C GLY A 167 -4.20 -18.24 -17.93
N ALA A 168 -4.09 -17.00 -17.46
CA ALA A 168 -4.71 -15.84 -18.11
C ALA A 168 -3.96 -15.42 -19.39
N ARG A 169 -4.68 -14.86 -20.36
CA ARG A 169 -4.10 -14.17 -21.52
C ARG A 169 -3.84 -12.72 -21.13
N THR A 170 -2.58 -12.41 -20.79
CA THR A 170 -2.23 -11.16 -20.15
C THR A 170 -1.62 -10.16 -21.14
N ALA A 171 -2.21 -8.97 -21.18
CA ALA A 171 -1.63 -7.78 -21.79
C ALA A 171 -1.22 -6.79 -20.68
N VAL A 172 -0.14 -6.05 -20.92
CA VAL A 172 0.36 -5.04 -20.00
C VAL A 172 0.61 -3.74 -20.74
N SER A 173 0.07 -2.64 -20.24
CA SER A 173 0.35 -1.35 -20.84
C SER A 173 1.47 -0.61 -20.09
N ALA A 174 2.35 0.01 -20.88
CA ALA A 174 3.44 0.81 -20.36
C ALA A 174 3.68 2.07 -21.23
N ARG A 175 4.37 3.06 -20.65
CA ARG A 175 4.75 4.29 -21.33
C ARG A 175 6.09 4.19 -22.05
N ARG A 176 7.05 3.47 -21.44
CA ARG A 176 8.43 3.36 -21.94
C ARG A 176 8.56 2.18 -22.88
N TYR A 177 9.31 2.34 -23.96
CA TYR A 177 9.63 1.23 -24.87
C TYR A 177 10.47 0.14 -24.21
N SER A 178 11.35 0.50 -23.26
CA SER A 178 12.11 -0.47 -22.47
C SER A 178 11.21 -1.39 -21.65
N ASP A 179 10.14 -0.83 -21.06
CA ASP A 179 9.17 -1.62 -20.29
C ASP A 179 8.38 -2.55 -21.22
N LEU A 180 7.98 -2.08 -22.41
CA LEU A 180 7.30 -2.89 -23.42
C LEU A 180 8.18 -4.07 -23.87
N ALA A 181 9.46 -3.84 -24.11
CA ALA A 181 10.41 -4.90 -24.45
C ALA A 181 10.52 -5.96 -23.35
N TRP A 182 10.55 -5.56 -22.08
CA TRP A 182 10.52 -6.49 -20.96
C TRP A 182 9.20 -7.25 -20.84
N ILE A 183 8.06 -6.59 -21.05
CA ILE A 183 6.73 -7.21 -21.05
C ILE A 183 6.66 -8.33 -22.10
N GLU A 184 7.13 -8.05 -23.32
CA GLU A 184 7.15 -9.03 -24.41
C GLU A 184 8.14 -10.17 -24.15
N ALA A 185 9.32 -9.86 -23.63
CA ALA A 185 10.33 -10.86 -23.28
C ALA A 185 9.86 -11.83 -22.18
N THR A 186 8.90 -11.42 -21.34
CA THR A 186 8.29 -12.27 -20.30
C THR A 186 7.01 -12.99 -20.75
N GLY A 187 6.66 -12.90 -22.04
CA GLY A 187 5.53 -13.62 -22.64
C GLY A 187 4.18 -12.93 -22.52
N CYS A 188 4.13 -11.69 -22.06
CA CYS A 188 2.92 -10.87 -22.07
C CYS A 188 2.82 -10.01 -23.35
N ARG A 189 1.59 -9.66 -23.74
CA ARG A 189 1.37 -8.70 -24.85
C ARG A 189 1.64 -7.29 -24.36
N GLY A 190 2.57 -6.56 -24.97
CA GLY A 190 2.85 -5.16 -24.69
C GLY A 190 1.88 -4.22 -25.40
N LEU A 191 1.34 -3.23 -24.66
CA LEU A 191 0.49 -2.17 -25.19
C LEU A 191 1.02 -0.80 -24.77
N ARG A 192 0.97 0.18 -25.66
CA ARG A 192 1.28 1.56 -25.26
C ARG A 192 0.11 2.17 -24.51
N THR A 193 0.35 2.70 -23.32
CA THR A 193 -0.70 3.34 -22.52
C THR A 193 -1.43 4.47 -23.27
N ALA A 194 -0.71 5.19 -24.13
CA ALA A 194 -1.32 6.24 -24.97
C ALA A 194 -2.21 5.69 -26.10
N ALA A 195 -2.06 4.43 -26.48
CA ALA A 195 -2.77 3.76 -27.59
C ALA A 195 -3.77 2.70 -27.10
N LEU A 196 -4.32 2.84 -25.89
CA LEU A 196 -5.32 1.93 -25.35
C LEU A 196 -6.71 2.10 -25.97
N ALA A 197 -6.98 3.23 -26.63
CA ALA A 197 -8.25 3.47 -27.30
C ALA A 197 -8.48 2.41 -28.40
N GLY A 198 -9.66 1.80 -28.42
CA GLY A 198 -10.05 0.70 -29.32
C GLY A 198 -9.59 -0.69 -28.88
N GLU A 199 -8.78 -0.81 -27.85
CA GLU A 199 -8.25 -2.10 -27.34
C GLU A 199 -9.05 -2.65 -26.15
N LEU A 200 -9.78 -1.78 -25.41
CA LEU A 200 -10.35 -2.14 -24.10
C LEU A 200 -11.50 -3.14 -24.19
N GLY A 201 -12.20 -3.19 -25.31
CA GLY A 201 -13.36 -4.08 -25.53
C GLY A 201 -13.04 -5.57 -25.55
N GLU A 202 -11.77 -5.96 -25.60
CA GLU A 202 -11.40 -7.37 -25.60
C GLU A 202 -11.19 -7.96 -24.20
N PHE A 203 -11.00 -7.13 -23.16
CA PHE A 203 -10.61 -7.59 -21.83
C PHE A 203 -11.81 -7.95 -20.95
N ASP A 204 -11.62 -8.99 -20.14
CA ASP A 204 -12.57 -9.46 -19.14
C ASP A 204 -12.26 -8.84 -17.78
N LEU A 205 -10.96 -8.59 -17.49
CA LEU A 205 -10.45 -8.03 -16.25
C LEU A 205 -9.41 -6.93 -16.57
N ILE A 206 -9.50 -5.81 -15.88
CA ILE A 206 -8.55 -4.70 -16.00
C ILE A 206 -8.02 -4.34 -14.62
N PHE A 207 -6.71 -4.46 -14.43
CA PHE A 207 -6.01 -4.05 -13.21
C PHE A 207 -5.34 -2.69 -13.44
N ASN A 208 -5.89 -1.62 -12.85
CA ASN A 208 -5.31 -0.30 -12.96
C ASN A 208 -4.32 -0.05 -11.82
N THR A 209 -3.03 -0.11 -12.10
CA THR A 209 -1.95 0.04 -11.12
C THR A 209 -1.28 1.41 -11.16
N VAL A 210 -1.86 2.39 -11.84
CA VAL A 210 -1.30 3.74 -11.95
C VAL A 210 -2.20 4.78 -11.27
N PRO A 211 -1.63 5.79 -10.58
CA PRO A 211 -2.41 6.80 -9.89
C PRO A 211 -3.03 7.86 -10.82
N SER A 212 -2.61 7.90 -12.09
CA SER A 212 -3.14 8.85 -13.08
C SER A 212 -4.44 8.36 -13.69
N LEU A 213 -5.32 9.30 -14.10
CA LEU A 213 -6.56 8.98 -14.79
C LEU A 213 -6.26 8.47 -16.21
N VAL A 214 -6.11 7.15 -16.35
CA VAL A 214 -5.94 6.47 -17.64
C VAL A 214 -7.29 6.04 -18.22
N LEU A 215 -8.19 5.56 -17.38
CA LEU A 215 -9.54 5.14 -17.76
C LEU A 215 -10.52 6.29 -17.53
N ASP A 216 -10.61 7.19 -18.49
CA ASP A 216 -11.61 8.24 -18.53
C ASP A 216 -12.98 7.70 -19.02
N ALA A 217 -14.02 8.54 -18.98
CA ALA A 217 -15.38 8.15 -19.38
C ALA A 217 -15.47 7.66 -20.83
N SER A 218 -14.59 8.10 -21.73
CA SER A 218 -14.59 7.65 -23.13
C SER A 218 -14.05 6.24 -23.24
N ARG A 219 -12.95 5.95 -22.57
CA ARG A 219 -12.32 4.62 -22.53
C ARG A 219 -13.16 3.59 -21.77
N LEU A 220 -13.82 4.00 -20.69
CA LEU A 220 -14.74 3.10 -19.95
C LEU A 220 -15.91 2.64 -20.81
N ARG A 221 -16.40 3.43 -21.78
CA ARG A 221 -17.46 3.00 -22.70
C ARG A 221 -17.01 1.94 -23.70
N GLU A 222 -15.70 1.78 -23.90
CA GLU A 222 -15.14 0.75 -24.78
C GLU A 222 -15.05 -0.62 -24.10
N THR A 223 -15.10 -0.66 -22.77
CA THR A 223 -15.01 -1.92 -22.02
C THR A 223 -16.28 -2.75 -22.18
N LYS A 224 -16.17 -4.08 -22.02
CA LYS A 224 -17.35 -4.96 -21.95
C LYS A 224 -18.22 -4.56 -20.75
N ALA A 225 -19.53 -4.78 -20.88
CA ALA A 225 -20.47 -4.48 -19.79
C ALA A 225 -20.21 -5.33 -18.52
N ASP A 226 -19.61 -6.50 -18.68
CA ASP A 226 -19.25 -7.44 -17.60
C ASP A 226 -17.74 -7.41 -17.28
N CYS A 227 -16.99 -6.41 -17.79
CA CYS A 227 -15.58 -6.24 -17.47
C CYS A 227 -15.42 -5.77 -16.02
N VAL A 228 -14.63 -6.52 -15.24
CA VAL A 228 -14.27 -6.11 -13.88
C VAL A 228 -13.03 -5.22 -13.94
N ILE A 229 -13.10 -4.05 -13.30
CA ILE A 229 -12.01 -3.07 -13.21
C ILE A 229 -11.64 -2.89 -11.73
N LEU A 230 -10.35 -3.03 -11.44
CA LEU A 230 -9.77 -3.01 -10.10
C LEU A 230 -8.69 -1.94 -9.97
#